data_8a97b56431b6c4edef334f6ef285b68f
#
_entry.id   8a97b56431b6c4edef334f6ef285b68f
#
_cell.length_a   1.000
_cell.length_b   1.000
_cell.length_c   1.000
_cell.angle_alpha   90.00
_cell.angle_beta   90.00
_cell.angle_gamma   90.00
#
_symmetry.space_group_name_H-M   'P 1'
#
loop_
_entity.id
_entity.type
_entity.pdbx_description
1 polymer ?
#
loop_
_entity_poly.entity_id
_entity_poly.type
_entity_poly.pdbx_seq_one_letter_code
_entity_poly.pdbx_strand_id
1 'polypeptide(L)'
;MKKRLFSVLLATAMVASMATGATCTTVSAAEKKTIKFFHRFPDEPFNSFIEDKIAQYEEEHPDIDIVVESAQNDPYKEKLKVVVGGDDCPDIFFSWCGEFTERFIREDLILDLTPYLEADQEWKDSLMESQMVNYTLDDGMVYGIPFRLDAKLFFYNIDQFEEAGVEVPTTFDELIDACKKLQDAGFTPIAYGNQEKWPASHYIGTINQMTVSDEVRAKDYTPTTGEFTDPGYQEALEYYQQLIPYFNENSNGIAADMARTNFCMGNGAMYYAEVIEIPYINNPDTGINPDLNFGMFKFPEIEGAGNPNILTGVPEGFVVSSK
;
A
#
# COMPACT_ATOMS: atom_id res chain seq x y z
N MET A 1 -11.55 -66.45 21.09
CA MET A 1 -12.02 -67.80 20.62
C MET A 1 -12.45 -67.64 19.17
N LYS A 2 -11.84 -68.53 18.33
CA LYS A 2 -12.27 -69.01 17.02
C LYS A 2 -12.45 -67.94 15.89
N LYS A 3 -11.50 -67.77 14.90
CA LYS A 3 -11.17 -68.64 13.76
C LYS A 3 -12.35 -68.76 12.79
N ARG A 4 -12.30 -68.43 11.49
CA ARG A 4 -11.54 -68.94 10.32
C ARG A 4 -12.10 -68.21 9.08
N LEU A 5 -11.32 -67.68 8.15
CA LEU A 5 -10.72 -68.30 6.96
C LEU A 5 -11.74 -69.11 6.05
N PHE A 6 -11.78 -68.68 4.79
CA PHE A 6 -11.77 -69.50 3.54
C PHE A 6 -12.10 -68.57 2.37
N SER A 7 -11.22 -68.28 1.47
CA SER A 7 -10.63 -68.99 0.33
C SER A 7 -11.48 -68.96 -0.95
N VAL A 8 -10.94 -68.18 -1.90
CA VAL A 8 -10.70 -68.50 -3.33
C VAL A 8 -11.68 -69.44 -4.06
N LEU A 9 -12.26 -68.95 -5.15
CA LEU A 9 -12.34 -69.73 -6.39
C LEU A 9 -12.42 -68.84 -7.65
N LEU A 10 -11.51 -69.14 -8.56
CA LEU A 10 -11.32 -68.68 -9.91
C LEU A 10 -12.50 -69.17 -10.80
N ALA A 11 -13.03 -68.31 -11.64
CA ALA A 11 -13.72 -68.75 -12.85
C ALA A 11 -13.51 -67.80 -14.00
N THR A 12 -12.65 -68.24 -14.89
CA THR A 12 -12.41 -67.73 -16.23
C THR A 12 -13.69 -67.90 -17.10
N ALA A 13 -14.19 -66.82 -17.69
CA ALA A 13 -15.03 -66.89 -18.85
C ALA A 13 -14.60 -65.81 -19.84
N MET A 14 -13.90 -66.25 -20.88
CA MET A 14 -13.73 -65.49 -22.13
C MET A 14 -15.11 -65.37 -22.82
N VAL A 15 -15.49 -64.15 -23.14
CA VAL A 15 -16.35 -63.85 -24.28
C VAL A 15 -15.74 -62.67 -25.03
N ALA A 16 -15.25 -62.95 -26.20
CA ALA A 16 -14.90 -62.01 -27.21
C ALA A 16 -16.19 -61.38 -27.79
N SER A 17 -16.29 -60.07 -27.81
CA SER A 17 -17.10 -59.38 -28.82
C SER A 17 -16.80 -57.86 -28.90
N MET A 18 -16.41 -57.49 -30.09
CA MET A 18 -16.62 -56.24 -30.81
C MET A 18 -15.87 -54.99 -30.31
N ALA A 19 -14.79 -54.76 -31.03
CA ALA A 19 -14.15 -53.48 -31.23
C ALA A 19 -15.19 -52.46 -31.79
N THR A 20 -15.68 -51.59 -30.94
CA THR A 20 -16.12 -50.26 -31.36
C THR A 20 -15.02 -49.30 -30.81
N GLY A 21 -14.29 -48.76 -31.74
CA GLY A 21 -13.23 -47.79 -31.44
C GLY A 21 -13.84 -46.54 -30.81
N ALA A 22 -13.87 -46.49 -29.50
CA ALA A 22 -13.95 -45.25 -28.79
C ALA A 22 -12.53 -44.64 -28.85
N THR A 23 -12.30 -43.77 -29.81
CA THR A 23 -11.20 -42.87 -29.77
C THR A 23 -11.41 -42.00 -28.51
N CYS A 24 -10.74 -42.38 -27.41
CA CYS A 24 -10.53 -41.54 -26.29
C CYS A 24 -9.64 -40.41 -26.81
N THR A 25 -10.25 -39.34 -27.32
CA THR A 25 -9.53 -38.10 -27.49
C THR A 25 -9.16 -37.67 -26.08
N THR A 26 -7.93 -37.95 -25.68
CA THR A 26 -7.27 -37.24 -24.60
C THR A 26 -7.28 -35.79 -25.04
N VAL A 27 -8.25 -35.02 -24.52
CA VAL A 27 -8.15 -33.57 -24.52
C VAL A 27 -6.90 -33.29 -23.68
N SER A 28 -5.79 -33.03 -24.37
CA SER A 28 -4.64 -32.43 -23.72
C SER A 28 -5.14 -31.16 -23.14
N ALA A 29 -5.20 -31.05 -21.80
CA ALA A 29 -5.41 -29.78 -21.16
C ALA A 29 -4.35 -28.84 -21.76
N ALA A 30 -4.80 -27.79 -22.41
CA ALA A 30 -3.88 -26.79 -22.91
C ALA A 30 -3.05 -26.30 -21.68
N GLU A 31 -1.75 -26.26 -21.83
CA GLU A 31 -0.87 -25.76 -20.79
C GLU A 31 -1.28 -24.31 -20.51
N LYS A 32 -1.70 -24.04 -19.28
CA LYS A 32 -2.13 -22.69 -18.88
C LYS A 32 -0.94 -21.75 -18.95
N LYS A 33 -1.20 -20.51 -19.35
CA LYS A 33 -0.22 -19.42 -19.25
C LYS A 33 -0.14 -18.99 -17.80
N THR A 34 1.04 -19.08 -17.20
CA THR A 34 1.26 -18.64 -15.82
C THR A 34 1.64 -17.16 -15.81
N ILE A 35 0.98 -16.38 -14.96
CA ILE A 35 1.29 -15.00 -14.65
C ILE A 35 1.72 -14.94 -13.18
N LYS A 36 2.92 -14.45 -12.91
CA LYS A 36 3.43 -14.22 -11.56
C LYS A 36 3.00 -12.85 -11.09
N PHE A 37 2.21 -12.79 -10.02
CA PHE A 37 1.71 -11.54 -9.43
C PHE A 37 2.24 -11.36 -8.02
N PHE A 38 2.95 -10.25 -7.77
CA PHE A 38 3.56 -9.96 -6.47
C PHE A 38 3.04 -8.67 -5.87
N HIS A 39 2.46 -8.72 -4.66
CA HIS A 39 1.89 -7.56 -3.98
C HIS A 39 2.27 -7.45 -2.50
N ARG A 40 1.99 -6.29 -1.88
CA ARG A 40 2.34 -5.98 -0.50
C ARG A 40 1.17 -6.02 0.49
N PHE A 41 0.08 -6.71 0.16
CA PHE A 41 -1.16 -6.73 0.93
C PHE A 41 -1.52 -8.12 1.44
N PRO A 42 -0.69 -8.74 2.33
CA PRO A 42 -1.00 -10.07 2.87
C PRO A 42 -2.12 -10.05 3.90
N ASP A 43 -2.49 -8.86 4.41
CA ASP A 43 -3.49 -8.69 5.46
C ASP A 43 -4.87 -8.31 4.92
N GLU A 44 -5.89 -8.62 5.70
CA GLU A 44 -7.27 -8.23 5.41
C GLU A 44 -7.48 -6.70 5.58
N PRO A 45 -8.40 -6.08 4.83
CA PRO A 45 -9.31 -6.72 3.86
C PRO A 45 -8.74 -6.80 2.43
N PHE A 46 -7.54 -6.33 2.18
CA PHE A 46 -6.99 -6.23 0.82
C PHE A 46 -6.59 -7.59 0.25
N ASN A 47 -6.12 -8.52 1.09
CA ASN A 47 -5.74 -9.85 0.63
C ASN A 47 -6.92 -10.58 -0.02
N SER A 48 -8.02 -10.74 0.71
CA SER A 48 -9.22 -11.38 0.17
C SER A 48 -9.77 -10.67 -1.05
N PHE A 49 -9.74 -9.33 -1.08
CA PHE A 49 -10.19 -8.58 -2.26
C PHE A 49 -9.38 -8.94 -3.52
N ILE A 50 -8.05 -9.04 -3.38
CA ILE A 50 -7.17 -9.39 -4.51
C ILE A 50 -7.39 -10.84 -4.93
N GLU A 51 -7.45 -11.78 -3.97
CA GLU A 51 -7.69 -13.20 -4.23
C GLU A 51 -9.04 -13.43 -4.94
N ASP A 52 -10.11 -12.77 -4.49
CA ASP A 52 -11.43 -12.84 -5.12
C ASP A 52 -11.41 -12.33 -6.57
N LYS A 53 -10.69 -11.23 -6.84
CA LYS A 53 -10.58 -10.67 -8.19
C LYS A 53 -9.76 -11.57 -9.12
N ILE A 54 -8.71 -12.18 -8.61
CA ILE A 54 -7.91 -13.15 -9.36
C ILE A 54 -8.74 -14.39 -9.68
N ALA A 55 -9.47 -14.94 -8.69
CA ALA A 55 -10.32 -16.11 -8.90
C ALA A 55 -11.42 -15.83 -9.95
N GLN A 56 -12.02 -14.63 -9.92
CA GLN A 56 -12.99 -14.21 -10.93
C GLN A 56 -12.36 -14.14 -12.32
N TYR A 57 -11.16 -13.57 -12.42
CA TYR A 57 -10.44 -13.44 -13.70
C TYR A 57 -10.06 -14.81 -14.28
N GLU A 58 -9.59 -15.74 -13.46
CA GLU A 58 -9.27 -17.10 -13.89
C GLU A 58 -10.49 -17.92 -14.31
N GLU A 59 -11.67 -17.67 -13.70
CA GLU A 59 -12.94 -18.27 -14.15
C GLU A 59 -13.32 -17.79 -15.55
N GLU A 60 -13.11 -16.51 -15.85
CA GLU A 60 -13.38 -15.89 -17.16
C GLU A 60 -12.31 -16.26 -18.20
N HIS A 61 -11.06 -16.57 -17.76
CA HIS A 61 -9.90 -16.89 -18.58
C HIS A 61 -9.26 -18.23 -18.18
N PRO A 62 -9.89 -19.36 -18.49
CA PRO A 62 -9.46 -20.68 -18.00
C PRO A 62 -8.11 -21.17 -18.55
N ASP A 63 -7.56 -20.48 -19.53
CA ASP A 63 -6.20 -20.69 -20.07
C ASP A 63 -5.10 -19.92 -19.31
N ILE A 64 -5.47 -19.14 -18.32
CA ILE A 64 -4.55 -18.37 -17.46
C ILE A 64 -4.52 -18.98 -16.06
N ASP A 65 -3.35 -18.92 -15.43
CA ASP A 65 -3.07 -19.32 -14.05
C ASP A 65 -2.24 -18.22 -13.39
N ILE A 66 -2.80 -17.57 -12.35
CA ILE A 66 -2.13 -16.45 -11.68
C ILE A 66 -1.52 -16.94 -10.38
N VAL A 67 -0.20 -16.99 -10.33
CA VAL A 67 0.56 -17.37 -9.13
C VAL A 67 0.83 -16.13 -8.30
N VAL A 68 0.09 -16.02 -7.19
CA VAL A 68 0.18 -14.88 -6.27
C VAL A 68 1.28 -15.09 -5.25
N GLU A 69 2.08 -14.06 -5.05
CA GLU A 69 2.95 -13.92 -3.92
C GLU A 69 2.68 -12.61 -3.19
N SER A 70 2.73 -12.63 -1.86
CA SER A 70 2.56 -11.42 -1.06
C SER A 70 3.58 -11.34 0.07
N ALA A 71 3.89 -10.13 0.52
CA ALA A 71 4.74 -9.88 1.67
C ALA A 71 4.36 -8.55 2.32
N GLN A 72 4.61 -8.40 3.62
CA GLN A 72 4.47 -7.14 4.32
C GLN A 72 5.36 -6.04 3.72
N ASN A 73 4.96 -4.78 3.92
CA ASN A 73 5.55 -3.60 3.29
C ASN A 73 7.08 -3.59 3.18
N ASP A 74 7.80 -3.77 4.29
CA ASP A 74 9.26 -3.69 4.29
C ASP A 74 9.94 -4.97 3.75
N PRO A 75 9.53 -6.19 4.14
CA PRO A 75 9.95 -7.41 3.46
C PRO A 75 9.66 -7.41 1.95
N TYR A 76 8.53 -6.83 1.52
CA TYR A 76 8.19 -6.65 0.12
C TYR A 76 9.25 -5.82 -0.62
N LYS A 77 9.59 -4.63 -0.07
CA LYS A 77 10.60 -3.73 -0.65
C LYS A 77 11.95 -4.41 -0.79
N GLU A 78 12.37 -5.15 0.24
CA GLU A 78 13.67 -5.84 0.21
C GLU A 78 13.68 -6.96 -0.82
N LYS A 79 12.60 -7.76 -0.90
CA LYS A 79 12.48 -8.83 -1.89
C LYS A 79 12.42 -8.27 -3.31
N LEU A 80 11.64 -7.22 -3.54
CA LEU A 80 11.48 -6.61 -4.86
C LEU A 80 12.84 -6.15 -5.44
N LYS A 81 13.72 -5.55 -4.62
CA LYS A 81 15.07 -5.14 -5.03
C LYS A 81 15.92 -6.31 -5.55
N VAL A 82 15.63 -7.53 -5.08
CA VAL A 82 16.41 -8.73 -5.45
C VAL A 82 15.82 -9.40 -6.68
N VAL A 83 14.48 -9.48 -6.80
CA VAL A 83 13.82 -10.27 -7.84
C VAL A 83 13.62 -9.49 -9.15
N VAL A 84 13.38 -8.18 -9.08
CA VAL A 84 13.21 -7.35 -10.28
C VAL A 84 14.54 -7.29 -11.05
N GLY A 85 14.50 -7.68 -12.31
CA GLY A 85 15.68 -7.80 -13.14
C GLY A 85 16.29 -9.22 -13.19
N GLY A 86 15.95 -10.13 -12.24
CA GLY A 86 16.35 -11.53 -12.23
C GLY A 86 15.44 -12.46 -13.03
N ASP A 87 15.75 -13.76 -13.03
CA ASP A 87 14.95 -14.79 -13.71
C ASP A 87 13.62 -15.07 -12.98
N ASP A 88 13.55 -14.75 -11.69
CA ASP A 88 12.36 -14.87 -10.84
C ASP A 88 11.53 -13.58 -10.76
N CYS A 89 11.75 -12.64 -11.69
CA CYS A 89 10.97 -11.41 -11.74
C CYS A 89 9.47 -11.73 -11.87
N PRO A 90 8.60 -11.13 -11.05
CA PRO A 90 7.16 -11.23 -11.26
C PRO A 90 6.76 -10.50 -12.55
N ASP A 91 5.71 -10.99 -13.23
CA ASP A 91 5.18 -10.35 -14.43
C ASP A 91 4.45 -9.07 -14.09
N ILE A 92 3.68 -9.07 -12.98
CA ILE A 92 2.98 -7.91 -12.46
C ILE A 92 3.37 -7.73 -11.00
N PHE A 93 3.71 -6.53 -10.62
CA PHE A 93 4.05 -6.25 -9.22
C PHE A 93 3.61 -4.85 -8.77
N PHE A 94 3.36 -4.74 -7.48
CA PHE A 94 3.00 -3.46 -6.84
C PHE A 94 4.20 -2.52 -6.84
N SER A 95 3.96 -1.23 -7.09
CA SER A 95 4.98 -0.20 -6.99
C SER A 95 4.40 1.14 -6.51
N TRP A 96 5.23 1.91 -5.81
CA TRP A 96 4.95 3.30 -5.51
C TRP A 96 5.39 4.15 -6.71
N CYS A 97 4.61 5.17 -7.04
CA CYS A 97 4.98 6.11 -8.10
C CYS A 97 6.24 6.94 -7.75
N GLY A 98 6.71 7.74 -8.68
CA GLY A 98 7.91 8.56 -8.57
C GLY A 98 9.19 7.72 -8.57
N GLU A 99 10.23 8.20 -7.90
CA GLU A 99 11.58 7.61 -7.95
C GLU A 99 11.61 6.10 -7.63
N PHE A 100 10.68 5.59 -6.82
CA PHE A 100 10.62 4.16 -6.54
C PHE A 100 10.34 3.33 -7.81
N THR A 101 9.48 3.79 -8.70
CA THR A 101 9.19 3.16 -9.99
C THR A 101 10.18 3.60 -11.07
N GLU A 102 10.54 4.88 -11.10
CA GLU A 102 11.39 5.44 -12.15
C GLU A 102 12.77 4.79 -12.25
N ARG A 103 13.34 4.37 -11.14
CA ARG A 103 14.61 3.61 -11.16
C ARG A 103 14.52 2.31 -11.97
N PHE A 104 13.36 1.63 -11.95
CA PHE A 104 13.14 0.42 -12.74
C PHE A 104 12.91 0.76 -14.22
N ILE A 105 12.28 1.92 -14.50
CA ILE A 105 12.11 2.42 -15.87
C ILE A 105 13.48 2.72 -16.48
N ARG A 106 14.36 3.42 -15.76
CA ARG A 106 15.72 3.75 -16.24
C ARG A 106 16.59 2.53 -16.55
N GLU A 107 16.28 1.39 -15.97
CA GLU A 107 16.97 0.10 -16.20
C GLU A 107 16.21 -0.81 -17.19
N ASP A 108 15.20 -0.27 -17.90
CA ASP A 108 14.35 -1.00 -18.86
C ASP A 108 13.67 -2.25 -18.27
N LEU A 109 13.33 -2.24 -16.99
CA LEU A 109 12.76 -3.37 -16.26
C LEU A 109 11.23 -3.37 -16.22
N ILE A 110 10.60 -2.27 -16.61
CA ILE A 110 9.15 -2.06 -16.61
C ILE A 110 8.67 -1.75 -18.03
N LEU A 111 7.53 -2.34 -18.37
CA LEU A 111 6.89 -2.20 -19.67
C LEU A 111 6.19 -0.84 -19.81
N ASP A 112 6.37 -0.17 -20.95
CA ASP A 112 5.54 0.95 -21.36
C ASP A 112 4.11 0.46 -21.69
N LEU A 113 3.13 0.94 -20.94
CA LEU A 113 1.72 0.57 -21.08
C LEU A 113 0.95 1.46 -22.06
N THR A 114 1.56 2.54 -22.57
CA THR A 114 0.92 3.50 -23.47
C THR A 114 0.25 2.84 -24.67
N PRO A 115 0.93 1.92 -25.43
CA PRO A 115 0.33 1.27 -26.59
C PRO A 115 -0.92 0.44 -26.26
N TYR A 116 -0.96 -0.15 -25.08
CA TYR A 116 -2.08 -0.99 -24.62
C TYR A 116 -3.28 -0.13 -24.21
N LEU A 117 -3.04 0.99 -23.51
CA LEU A 117 -4.07 1.95 -23.16
C LEU A 117 -4.64 2.67 -24.39
N GLU A 118 -3.82 2.94 -25.40
CA GLU A 118 -4.28 3.51 -26.66
C GLU A 118 -5.10 2.53 -27.50
N ALA A 119 -4.83 1.24 -27.39
CA ALA A 119 -5.57 0.19 -28.06
C ALA A 119 -6.92 -0.13 -27.40
N ASP A 120 -7.10 0.20 -26.11
CA ASP A 120 -8.33 -0.01 -25.34
C ASP A 120 -8.78 1.29 -24.66
N GLN A 121 -9.57 2.06 -25.41
CA GLN A 121 -10.06 3.37 -24.94
C GLN A 121 -11.03 3.23 -23.75
N GLU A 122 -11.81 2.15 -23.67
CA GLU A 122 -12.73 1.92 -22.55
C GLU A 122 -11.95 1.68 -21.25
N TRP A 123 -10.90 0.89 -21.30
CA TRP A 123 -9.99 0.71 -20.16
C TRP A 123 -9.32 2.04 -19.78
N LYS A 124 -8.75 2.76 -20.75
CA LYS A 124 -8.10 4.04 -20.51
C LYS A 124 -9.05 5.03 -19.83
N ASP A 125 -10.29 5.15 -20.32
CA ASP A 125 -11.29 6.09 -19.80
C ASP A 125 -11.84 5.66 -18.42
N SER A 126 -11.67 4.41 -18.02
CA SER A 126 -12.01 3.91 -16.68
C SER A 126 -11.04 4.37 -15.59
N LEU A 127 -9.84 4.81 -15.96
CA LEU A 127 -8.78 5.23 -15.04
C LEU A 127 -8.92 6.72 -14.72
N MET A 128 -8.64 7.07 -13.46
CA MET A 128 -8.63 8.48 -13.02
C MET A 128 -7.43 9.21 -13.60
N GLU A 129 -7.65 10.15 -14.53
CA GLU A 129 -6.59 10.93 -15.19
C GLU A 129 -5.65 11.61 -14.16
N SER A 130 -6.21 12.19 -13.10
CA SER A 130 -5.44 12.85 -12.04
C SER A 130 -4.48 11.90 -11.28
N GLN A 131 -4.71 10.61 -11.32
CA GLN A 131 -3.86 9.60 -10.70
C GLN A 131 -2.85 9.02 -11.70
N MET A 132 -3.23 8.97 -12.97
CA MET A 132 -2.35 8.52 -14.06
C MET A 132 -1.12 9.40 -14.22
N VAL A 133 -1.25 10.71 -13.95
CA VAL A 133 -0.12 11.69 -14.00
C VAL A 133 1.11 11.19 -13.22
N ASN A 134 0.91 10.51 -12.12
CA ASN A 134 2.03 10.03 -11.27
C ASN A 134 2.74 8.78 -11.82
N TYR A 135 2.15 8.13 -12.84
CA TYR A 135 2.76 7.00 -13.56
C TYR A 135 3.08 7.33 -15.00
N THR A 136 2.92 8.61 -15.39
CA THR A 136 3.23 9.13 -16.72
C THR A 136 4.50 9.98 -16.62
N LEU A 137 5.51 9.64 -17.40
CA LEU A 137 6.73 10.45 -17.47
C LEU A 137 6.56 11.68 -18.36
N ASP A 138 7.54 12.58 -18.33
CA ASP A 138 7.56 13.82 -19.12
C ASP A 138 7.46 13.60 -20.64
N ASP A 139 7.84 12.42 -21.13
CA ASP A 139 7.71 12.01 -22.53
C ASP A 139 6.30 11.52 -22.90
N GLY A 140 5.40 11.43 -21.93
CA GLY A 140 4.01 10.99 -22.08
C GLY A 140 3.83 9.48 -22.01
N MET A 141 4.89 8.69 -21.76
CA MET A 141 4.80 7.25 -21.61
C MET A 141 4.26 6.87 -20.23
N VAL A 142 3.38 5.86 -20.18
CA VAL A 142 2.71 5.37 -18.97
C VAL A 142 3.33 4.04 -18.53
N TYR A 143 3.81 3.99 -17.29
CA TYR A 143 4.52 2.83 -16.76
C TYR A 143 3.82 2.13 -15.59
N GLY A 144 2.63 2.54 -15.24
CA GLY A 144 1.86 1.88 -14.17
C GLY A 144 0.40 2.24 -14.18
N ILE A 145 -0.38 1.40 -13.52
CA ILE A 145 -1.83 1.58 -13.35
C ILE A 145 -2.11 1.85 -11.87
N PRO A 146 -2.71 3.00 -11.53
CA PRO A 146 -3.06 3.30 -10.15
C PRO A 146 -4.10 2.31 -9.62
N PHE A 147 -3.86 1.77 -8.44
CA PHE A 147 -4.76 0.86 -7.73
C PHE A 147 -5.56 1.59 -6.67
N ARG A 148 -4.89 2.47 -5.92
CA ARG A 148 -5.52 3.25 -4.87
C ARG A 148 -4.87 4.62 -4.72
N LEU A 149 -5.68 5.59 -4.27
CA LEU A 149 -5.21 6.90 -3.85
C LEU A 149 -4.94 6.90 -2.36
N ASP A 150 -3.89 7.59 -1.97
CA ASP A 150 -3.54 7.83 -0.60
C ASP A 150 -3.54 9.32 -0.27
N ALA A 151 -3.87 9.66 0.98
CA ALA A 151 -3.77 11.00 1.53
C ALA A 151 -3.45 10.91 3.03
N LYS A 152 -2.60 11.82 3.53
CA LYS A 152 -2.18 11.82 4.93
C LYS A 152 -3.03 12.76 5.76
N LEU A 153 -3.57 12.24 6.85
CA LEU A 153 -4.40 12.96 7.81
C LEU A 153 -4.00 12.56 9.24
N PHE A 154 -4.30 13.43 10.18
CA PHE A 154 -4.36 13.01 11.57
C PHE A 154 -5.68 12.28 11.83
N PHE A 155 -5.59 11.07 12.33
CA PHE A 155 -6.65 10.37 13.03
C PHE A 155 -6.61 10.79 14.48
N TYR A 156 -7.75 11.02 15.13
CA TYR A 156 -7.80 11.37 16.53
C TYR A 156 -8.94 10.66 17.26
N ASN A 157 -8.71 10.31 18.51
CA ASN A 157 -9.69 9.71 19.39
C ASN A 157 -10.59 10.82 19.94
N ILE A 158 -11.87 10.83 19.53
CA ILE A 158 -12.84 11.85 19.90
C ILE A 158 -13.05 11.88 21.41
N ASP A 159 -13.17 10.71 22.05
CA ASP A 159 -13.45 10.62 23.49
C ASP A 159 -12.30 11.19 24.33
N GLN A 160 -11.03 10.95 23.93
CA GLN A 160 -9.87 11.52 24.61
C GLN A 160 -9.73 13.03 24.38
N PHE A 161 -10.09 13.51 23.20
CA PHE A 161 -10.14 14.96 22.92
C PHE A 161 -11.19 15.66 23.78
N GLU A 162 -12.39 15.06 23.89
CA GLU A 162 -13.47 15.58 24.75
C GLU A 162 -13.06 15.57 26.22
N GLU A 163 -12.47 14.48 26.72
CA GLU A 163 -12.01 14.36 28.11
C GLU A 163 -10.92 15.39 28.45
N ALA A 164 -9.99 15.65 27.52
CA ALA A 164 -8.92 16.64 27.68
C ALA A 164 -9.37 18.09 27.39
N GLY A 165 -10.60 18.31 26.91
CA GLY A 165 -11.09 19.63 26.52
C GLY A 165 -10.31 20.21 25.33
N VAL A 166 -9.95 19.37 24.36
CA VAL A 166 -9.18 19.74 23.16
C VAL A 166 -10.12 19.85 21.97
N GLU A 167 -10.02 20.95 21.23
CA GLU A 167 -10.65 21.12 19.93
C GLU A 167 -9.69 20.69 18.82
N VAL A 168 -10.23 20.32 17.64
CA VAL A 168 -9.41 19.96 16.47
C VAL A 168 -8.55 21.15 16.04
N PRO A 169 -7.20 21.01 16.06
CA PRO A 169 -6.30 22.11 15.73
C PRO A 169 -6.31 22.43 14.23
N THR A 170 -6.22 23.70 13.89
CA THR A 170 -6.16 24.20 12.51
C THR A 170 -4.80 24.80 12.14
N THR A 171 -4.05 25.23 13.15
CA THR A 171 -2.68 25.75 13.02
C THR A 171 -1.69 24.88 13.78
N PHE A 172 -0.41 24.99 13.42
CA PHE A 172 0.64 24.21 14.10
C PHE A 172 0.77 24.57 15.59
N ASP A 173 0.61 25.85 15.94
CA ASP A 173 0.63 26.29 17.35
C ASP A 173 -0.54 25.66 18.15
N GLU A 174 -1.73 25.58 17.54
CA GLU A 174 -2.87 24.90 18.13
C GLU A 174 -2.63 23.39 18.29
N LEU A 175 -1.91 22.75 17.36
CA LEU A 175 -1.50 21.33 17.48
C LEU A 175 -0.57 21.14 18.69
N ILE A 176 0.41 22.01 18.86
CA ILE A 176 1.31 21.96 20.01
C ILE A 176 0.54 22.17 21.33
N ASP A 177 -0.41 23.09 21.36
CA ASP A 177 -1.26 23.34 22.54
C ASP A 177 -2.22 22.16 22.81
N ALA A 178 -2.76 21.54 21.78
CA ALA A 178 -3.55 20.31 21.89
C ALA A 178 -2.70 19.16 22.50
N CYS A 179 -1.47 18.98 22.02
CA CYS A 179 -0.54 18.00 22.57
C CYS A 179 -0.26 18.23 24.07
N LYS A 180 -0.03 19.47 24.50
CA LYS A 180 0.17 19.82 25.93
C LYS A 180 -1.04 19.45 26.76
N LYS A 181 -2.25 19.84 26.32
CA LYS A 181 -3.50 19.52 27.04
C LYS A 181 -3.73 18.03 27.17
N LEU A 182 -3.44 17.26 26.10
CA LEU A 182 -3.55 15.80 26.13
C LEU A 182 -2.55 15.19 27.14
N GLN A 183 -1.31 15.69 27.19
CA GLN A 183 -0.33 15.25 28.19
C GLN A 183 -0.77 15.60 29.63
N ASP A 184 -1.29 16.81 29.85
CA ASP A 184 -1.77 17.25 31.15
C ASP A 184 -2.98 16.41 31.63
N ALA A 185 -3.78 15.90 30.70
CA ALA A 185 -4.87 14.96 30.96
C ALA A 185 -4.39 13.49 31.14
N GLY A 186 -3.09 13.22 30.96
CA GLY A 186 -2.49 11.89 31.17
C GLY A 186 -2.47 11.00 29.91
N PHE A 187 -2.80 11.54 28.73
CA PHE A 187 -2.74 10.82 27.47
C PHE A 187 -1.39 10.99 26.79
N THR A 188 -0.96 9.98 26.03
CA THR A 188 0.10 10.14 25.02
C THR A 188 -0.49 10.89 23.82
N PRO A 189 0.02 12.08 23.45
CA PRO A 189 -0.61 12.87 22.39
C PRO A 189 -0.62 12.21 21.03
N ILE A 190 0.53 11.62 20.62
CA ILE A 190 0.69 11.06 19.25
C ILE A 190 1.25 9.65 19.34
N ALA A 191 0.51 8.68 18.82
CA ALA A 191 1.00 7.34 18.54
C ALA A 191 1.93 7.40 17.32
N TYR A 192 3.20 7.03 17.50
CA TYR A 192 4.21 7.12 16.47
C TYR A 192 5.16 5.92 16.50
N GLY A 193 5.37 5.30 15.35
CA GLY A 193 6.34 4.22 15.13
C GLY A 193 7.25 4.59 13.97
N ASN A 194 8.56 4.61 14.21
CA ASN A 194 9.56 5.07 13.24
C ASN A 194 10.74 4.10 13.10
N GLN A 195 10.54 2.84 13.45
CA GLN A 195 11.57 1.81 13.30
C GLN A 195 12.05 1.72 11.84
N GLU A 196 11.13 1.76 10.89
CA GLU A 196 11.38 1.69 9.46
C GLU A 196 11.84 3.03 8.86
N LYS A 197 11.79 4.12 9.62
CA LYS A 197 12.21 5.50 9.28
C LYS A 197 11.34 6.20 8.23
N TRP A 198 10.61 5.50 7.40
CA TRP A 198 9.71 6.12 6.43
C TRP A 198 8.54 6.90 7.08
N PRO A 199 8.01 6.54 8.29
CA PRO A 199 6.97 7.35 8.92
C PRO A 199 7.37 8.80 9.19
N ALA A 200 8.67 9.06 9.45
CA ALA A 200 9.17 10.43 9.58
C ALA A 200 8.98 11.24 8.29
N SER A 201 9.08 10.59 7.11
CA SER A 201 8.88 11.28 5.84
C SER A 201 7.45 11.78 5.64
N HIS A 202 6.46 11.17 6.29
CA HIS A 202 5.08 11.66 6.26
C HIS A 202 4.96 13.05 6.87
N TYR A 203 5.56 13.26 8.05
CA TYR A 203 5.60 14.56 8.71
C TYR A 203 6.45 15.56 7.92
N ILE A 204 7.71 15.19 7.65
CA ILE A 204 8.69 16.06 7.00
C ILE A 204 8.22 16.45 5.59
N GLY A 205 7.70 15.50 4.81
CA GLY A 205 7.19 15.76 3.46
C GLY A 205 5.98 16.70 3.46
N THR A 206 5.06 16.53 4.41
CA THR A 206 3.91 17.42 4.56
C THR A 206 4.33 18.82 5.02
N ILE A 207 5.27 18.92 5.94
CA ILE A 207 5.78 20.21 6.40
C ILE A 207 6.57 20.90 5.27
N ASN A 208 7.43 20.17 4.53
CA ASN A 208 8.12 20.72 3.34
C ASN A 208 7.14 21.30 2.31
N GLN A 209 5.96 20.66 2.15
CA GLN A 209 4.93 21.16 1.24
C GLN A 209 4.41 22.54 1.66
N MET A 210 4.44 22.88 2.95
CA MET A 210 3.98 24.16 3.47
C MET A 210 5.11 25.20 3.55
N THR A 211 6.34 24.78 3.86
CA THR A 211 7.47 25.67 4.07
C THR A 211 8.25 25.99 2.80
N VAL A 212 8.23 25.09 1.80
CA VAL A 212 9.00 25.22 0.55
C VAL A 212 8.04 25.36 -0.64
N SER A 213 8.32 26.28 -1.55
CA SER A 213 7.48 26.52 -2.74
C SER A 213 7.40 25.28 -3.65
N ASP A 214 6.29 25.16 -4.37
CA ASP A 214 6.07 24.06 -5.31
C ASP A 214 7.17 23.97 -6.39
N GLU A 215 7.64 25.13 -6.89
CA GLU A 215 8.70 25.22 -7.92
C GLU A 215 10.03 24.65 -7.38
N VAL A 216 10.42 25.05 -6.18
CA VAL A 216 11.67 24.56 -5.54
C VAL A 216 11.58 23.07 -5.26
N ARG A 217 10.44 22.61 -4.74
CA ARG A 217 10.23 21.17 -4.47
C ARG A 217 10.25 20.35 -5.75
N ALA A 218 9.61 20.80 -6.83
CA ALA A 218 9.64 20.11 -8.10
C ALA A 218 11.06 19.93 -8.64
N LYS A 219 11.93 20.96 -8.49
CA LYS A 219 13.36 20.86 -8.82
C LYS A 219 14.09 19.87 -7.88
N ASP A 220 13.89 20.01 -6.58
CA ASP A 220 14.73 19.35 -5.59
C ASP A 220 14.37 17.87 -5.41
N TYR A 221 13.10 17.48 -5.62
CA TYR A 221 12.69 16.06 -5.61
C TYR A 221 13.00 15.33 -6.94
N THR A 222 13.55 16.03 -7.93
CA THR A 222 14.09 15.40 -9.14
C THR A 222 15.54 14.99 -8.90
N PRO A 223 15.90 13.68 -9.01
CA PRO A 223 17.22 13.16 -8.60
C PRO A 223 18.43 13.83 -9.25
N THR A 224 18.27 14.37 -10.48
CA THR A 224 19.36 14.99 -11.23
C THR A 224 19.53 16.48 -10.96
N THR A 225 18.58 17.13 -10.30
CA THR A 225 18.56 18.60 -10.08
C THR A 225 18.40 18.98 -8.60
N GLY A 226 18.15 18.02 -7.72
CA GLY A 226 17.91 18.25 -6.30
C GLY A 226 19.17 18.75 -5.57
N GLU A 227 19.04 19.87 -4.87
CA GLU A 227 20.10 20.47 -4.04
C GLU A 227 19.66 20.58 -2.57
N PHE A 228 18.36 20.69 -2.29
CA PHE A 228 17.78 20.80 -0.94
C PHE A 228 18.40 21.93 -0.11
N THR A 229 18.72 23.06 -0.73
CA THR A 229 19.39 24.21 -0.11
C THR A 229 18.44 25.32 0.34
N ASP A 230 17.15 25.22 0.00
CA ASP A 230 16.13 26.18 0.44
C ASP A 230 16.00 26.16 1.97
N PRO A 231 15.98 27.33 2.64
CA PRO A 231 15.88 27.39 4.11
C PRO A 231 14.56 26.78 4.64
N GLY A 232 13.50 26.70 3.84
CA GLY A 232 12.23 26.04 4.22
C GLY A 232 12.39 24.57 4.58
N TYR A 233 13.41 23.87 4.04
CA TYR A 233 13.71 22.49 4.46
C TYR A 233 14.27 22.41 5.88
N GLN A 234 15.11 23.37 6.27
CA GLN A 234 15.57 23.45 7.65
C GLN A 234 14.43 23.79 8.60
N GLU A 235 13.60 24.77 8.21
CA GLU A 235 12.42 25.16 8.97
C GLU A 235 11.46 23.97 9.18
N ALA A 236 11.23 23.15 8.16
CA ALA A 236 10.44 21.94 8.27
C ALA A 236 10.98 20.96 9.33
N LEU A 237 12.30 20.78 9.41
CA LEU A 237 12.92 19.94 10.43
C LEU A 237 12.76 20.55 11.84
N GLU A 238 12.79 21.88 11.97
CA GLU A 238 12.56 22.58 13.23
C GLU A 238 11.11 22.43 13.73
N TYR A 239 10.12 22.45 12.81
CA TYR A 239 8.73 22.10 13.13
C TYR A 239 8.59 20.64 13.56
N TYR A 240 9.17 19.72 12.80
CA TYR A 240 9.14 18.30 13.14
C TYR A 240 9.79 18.03 14.51
N GLN A 241 10.89 18.71 14.83
CA GLN A 241 11.57 18.58 16.12
C GLN A 241 10.66 18.97 17.30
N GLN A 242 9.77 19.94 17.12
CA GLN A 242 8.81 20.37 18.16
C GLN A 242 7.77 19.29 18.47
N LEU A 243 7.50 18.36 17.57
CA LEU A 243 6.57 17.24 17.80
C LEU A 243 7.19 16.09 18.60
N ILE A 244 8.52 15.95 18.61
CA ILE A 244 9.22 14.81 19.23
C ILE A 244 8.83 14.58 20.70
N PRO A 245 8.69 15.64 21.56
CA PRO A 245 8.29 15.44 22.96
C PRO A 245 6.89 14.87 23.17
N TYR A 246 6.06 14.86 22.12
CA TYR A 246 4.66 14.43 22.15
C TYR A 246 4.43 13.04 21.55
N PHE A 247 5.47 12.43 21.01
CA PHE A 247 5.43 11.04 20.58
C PHE A 247 5.51 10.09 21.79
N ASN A 248 4.99 8.90 21.64
CA ASN A 248 5.17 7.84 22.64
C ASN A 248 6.66 7.53 22.86
N GLU A 249 6.99 7.03 24.04
CA GLU A 249 8.34 6.58 24.35
C GLU A 249 8.84 5.53 23.35
N ASN A 250 10.15 5.54 23.10
CA ASN A 250 10.82 4.60 22.21
C ASN A 250 10.27 4.55 20.77
N SER A 251 9.69 5.63 20.28
CA SER A 251 9.05 5.69 18.95
C SER A 251 9.95 5.21 17.80
N ASN A 252 11.26 5.44 17.87
CA ASN A 252 12.24 4.94 16.88
C ASN A 252 12.49 3.42 16.94
N GLY A 253 12.03 2.74 17.97
CA GLY A 253 12.11 1.29 18.12
C GLY A 253 10.76 0.58 17.93
N ILE A 254 9.71 1.34 17.62
CA ILE A 254 8.35 0.82 17.40
C ILE A 254 8.04 0.82 15.91
N ALA A 255 7.52 -0.29 15.40
CA ALA A 255 7.11 -0.42 14.02
C ALA A 255 5.85 0.42 13.70
N ALA A 256 5.68 0.81 12.45
CA ALA A 256 4.56 1.67 12.01
C ALA A 256 3.18 1.03 12.27
N ASP A 257 3.04 -0.27 12.04
CA ASP A 257 1.81 -1.03 12.32
C ASP A 257 1.48 -1.11 13.83
N MET A 258 2.50 -1.11 14.67
CA MET A 258 2.34 -1.05 16.12
C MET A 258 1.84 0.34 16.57
N ALA A 259 2.24 1.42 15.89
CA ALA A 259 1.68 2.75 16.16
C ALA A 259 0.18 2.81 15.84
N ARG A 260 -0.26 2.20 14.73
CA ARG A 260 -1.69 2.00 14.42
C ARG A 260 -2.40 1.27 15.56
N THR A 261 -1.83 0.14 15.98
CA THR A 261 -2.39 -0.67 17.07
C THR A 261 -2.49 0.14 18.37
N ASN A 262 -1.47 0.92 18.72
CA ASN A 262 -1.48 1.78 19.90
C ASN A 262 -2.59 2.82 19.82
N PHE A 263 -2.79 3.47 18.68
CA PHE A 263 -3.90 4.39 18.46
C PHE A 263 -5.25 3.69 18.66
N CYS A 264 -5.47 2.54 18.01
CA CYS A 264 -6.71 1.79 18.12
C CYS A 264 -7.03 1.34 19.55
N MET A 265 -6.01 1.08 20.35
CA MET A 265 -6.15 0.67 21.77
C MET A 265 -6.24 1.87 22.73
N GLY A 266 -6.25 3.10 22.22
CA GLY A 266 -6.31 4.31 23.03
C GLY A 266 -4.98 4.66 23.74
N ASN A 267 -3.86 4.03 23.35
CA ASN A 267 -2.52 4.33 23.89
C ASN A 267 -1.87 5.56 23.23
N GLY A 268 -2.58 6.25 22.35
CA GLY A 268 -2.22 7.52 21.75
C GLY A 268 -3.48 8.23 21.25
N ALA A 269 -3.59 9.51 21.53
CA ALA A 269 -4.78 10.30 21.22
C ALA A 269 -4.87 10.67 19.73
N MET A 270 -3.75 10.75 19.06
CA MET A 270 -3.64 11.04 17.62
C MET A 270 -2.72 10.05 16.92
N TYR A 271 -2.94 9.89 15.62
CA TYR A 271 -2.10 9.09 14.73
C TYR A 271 -2.05 9.76 13.35
N TYR A 272 -0.86 10.20 12.91
CA TYR A 272 -0.70 10.81 11.59
C TYR A 272 -0.32 9.76 10.56
N ALA A 273 -1.25 9.44 9.68
CA ALA A 273 -1.10 8.34 8.74
C ALA A 273 -1.94 8.54 7.49
N GLU A 274 -1.91 7.54 6.65
CA GLU A 274 -2.62 7.47 5.38
C GLU A 274 -4.09 7.07 5.56
N VAL A 275 -4.99 7.59 4.72
CA VAL A 275 -6.42 7.23 4.77
C VAL A 275 -6.68 5.74 4.53
N ILE A 276 -5.73 5.03 3.96
CA ILE A 276 -5.78 3.59 3.80
C ILE A 276 -5.79 2.82 5.13
N GLU A 277 -5.48 3.49 6.23
CA GLU A 277 -5.55 2.92 7.58
C GLU A 277 -7.00 2.69 8.07
N ILE A 278 -7.97 3.39 7.49
CA ILE A 278 -9.39 3.31 7.91
C ILE A 278 -9.88 1.85 7.99
N PRO A 279 -9.76 1.00 6.95
CA PRO A 279 -10.25 -0.37 7.03
C PRO A 279 -9.48 -1.23 8.04
N TYR A 280 -8.22 -0.95 8.32
CA TYR A 280 -7.47 -1.64 9.38
C TYR A 280 -7.93 -1.22 10.78
N ILE A 281 -8.47 -0.02 10.93
CA ILE A 281 -8.98 0.50 12.21
C ILE A 281 -10.39 -0.04 12.47
N ASN A 282 -11.34 0.20 11.57
CA ASN A 282 -12.78 0.10 11.85
C ASN A 282 -13.58 -0.86 10.97
N ASN A 283 -12.94 -1.71 10.14
CA ASN A 283 -13.69 -2.73 9.42
C ASN A 283 -14.42 -3.62 10.43
N PRO A 284 -15.75 -3.88 10.27
CA PRO A 284 -16.54 -4.63 11.25
C PRO A 284 -16.04 -6.05 11.51
N ASP A 285 -15.41 -6.68 10.50
CA ASP A 285 -15.00 -8.07 10.55
C ASP A 285 -13.49 -8.24 10.86
N THR A 286 -12.66 -7.29 10.43
CA THR A 286 -11.20 -7.43 10.43
C THR A 286 -10.46 -6.25 11.07
N GLY A 287 -11.16 -5.15 11.40
CA GLY A 287 -10.57 -3.97 12.03
C GLY A 287 -10.06 -4.24 13.44
N ILE A 288 -9.00 -3.55 13.83
CA ILE A 288 -8.40 -3.69 15.17
C ILE A 288 -9.38 -3.24 16.26
N ASN A 289 -10.10 -2.15 16.02
CA ASN A 289 -11.14 -1.65 16.93
C ASN A 289 -12.30 -1.05 16.13
N PRO A 290 -13.27 -1.88 15.71
CA PRO A 290 -14.43 -1.41 14.94
C PRO A 290 -15.30 -0.36 15.63
N ASP A 291 -15.27 -0.33 16.95
CA ASP A 291 -16.06 0.58 17.78
C ASP A 291 -15.31 1.87 18.18
N LEU A 292 -14.09 2.07 17.68
CA LEU A 292 -13.30 3.26 18.00
C LEU A 292 -14.02 4.52 17.51
N ASN A 293 -14.33 5.43 18.45
CA ASN A 293 -14.89 6.74 18.15
C ASN A 293 -13.75 7.67 17.71
N PHE A 294 -13.53 7.78 16.40
CA PHE A 294 -12.44 8.59 15.86
C PHE A 294 -12.91 9.55 14.78
N GLY A 295 -12.19 10.64 14.66
CA GLY A 295 -12.32 11.59 13.56
C GLY A 295 -10.99 11.76 12.82
N MET A 296 -11.02 12.63 11.81
CA MET A 296 -9.83 12.94 11.01
C MET A 296 -9.75 14.45 10.75
N PHE A 297 -8.52 14.97 10.69
CA PHE A 297 -8.27 16.35 10.27
C PHE A 297 -6.97 16.44 9.46
N LYS A 298 -6.88 17.47 8.59
CA LYS A 298 -5.65 17.71 7.81
C LYS A 298 -4.51 18.11 8.74
N PHE A 299 -3.27 17.92 8.32
CA PHE A 299 -2.15 18.48 9.06
C PHE A 299 -2.37 19.99 9.24
N PRO A 300 -2.27 20.52 10.49
CA PRO A 300 -2.52 21.92 10.78
C PRO A 300 -1.59 22.85 10.00
N GLU A 301 -2.10 24.02 9.65
CA GLU A 301 -1.38 24.96 8.78
C GLU A 301 -0.09 25.47 9.41
N ILE A 302 0.94 25.53 8.58
CA ILE A 302 2.20 26.22 8.84
C ILE A 302 2.29 27.33 7.78
N GLU A 303 2.52 28.56 8.23
CA GLU A 303 2.77 29.69 7.33
C GLU A 303 4.14 29.53 6.67
N GLY A 304 4.21 29.60 5.35
CA GLY A 304 5.45 29.42 4.59
C GLY A 304 5.27 29.68 3.10
N ALA A 305 6.30 29.37 2.33
CA ALA A 305 6.32 29.61 0.88
C ALA A 305 5.50 28.61 0.06
N GLY A 306 5.08 27.48 0.69
CA GLY A 306 4.35 26.40 0.03
C GLY A 306 2.83 26.53 0.16
N ASN A 307 2.11 25.42 -0.06
CA ASN A 307 0.66 25.39 -0.09
C ASN A 307 0.07 24.50 1.03
N PRO A 308 -0.51 25.09 2.10
CA PRO A 308 -1.10 24.34 3.19
C PRO A 308 -2.46 23.69 2.85
N ASN A 309 -3.04 23.99 1.69
CA ASN A 309 -4.37 23.52 1.30
C ASN A 309 -4.36 22.23 0.47
N ILE A 310 -3.20 21.66 0.20
CA ILE A 310 -3.06 20.39 -0.51
C ILE A 310 -2.77 19.27 0.50
N LEU A 311 -3.52 18.18 0.41
CA LEU A 311 -3.19 16.97 1.16
C LEU A 311 -1.99 16.28 0.53
N THR A 312 -1.03 15.89 1.36
CA THR A 312 0.09 15.06 0.91
C THR A 312 -0.38 13.63 0.74
N GLY A 313 -0.07 13.05 -0.37
CA GLY A 313 -0.40 11.67 -0.69
C GLY A 313 0.10 11.34 -2.08
N VAL A 314 0.17 10.06 -2.39
CA VAL A 314 0.57 9.58 -3.72
C VAL A 314 -0.30 8.39 -4.11
N PRO A 315 -0.62 8.19 -5.39
CA PRO A 315 -1.23 6.97 -5.83
C PRO A 315 -0.24 5.80 -5.67
N GLU A 316 -0.78 4.67 -5.34
CA GLU A 316 -0.10 3.39 -5.35
C GLU A 316 -0.70 2.52 -6.44
N GLY A 317 0.09 1.70 -7.11
CA GLY A 317 -0.40 0.96 -8.25
C GLY A 317 0.41 -0.28 -8.59
N PHE A 318 0.13 -0.79 -9.76
CA PHE A 318 0.81 -1.96 -10.30
C PHE A 318 1.55 -1.60 -11.59
N VAL A 319 2.67 -2.24 -11.78
CA VAL A 319 3.52 -2.15 -12.96
C VAL A 319 3.71 -3.53 -13.57
N VAL A 320 4.03 -3.57 -14.85
CA VAL A 320 4.26 -4.81 -15.60
C VAL A 320 5.75 -4.90 -15.93
N SER A 321 6.33 -6.08 -15.73
CA SER A 321 7.71 -6.35 -16.13
C SER A 321 7.88 -6.26 -17.65
N SER A 322 9.04 -5.77 -18.08
CA SER A 322 9.42 -5.76 -19.50
C SER A 322 9.93 -7.14 -20.02
N LYS A 323 10.02 -8.15 -19.16
CA LYS A 323 10.53 -9.50 -19.47
C LYS A 323 9.45 -10.44 -19.96
#